data_b00694f1226677d230f7735d54a374b1
#
_entry.id   b00694f1226677d230f7735d54a374b1
#
_cell.length_a   1.000
_cell.length_b   1.000
_cell.length_c   1.000
_cell.angle_alpha   90.00
_cell.angle_beta   90.00
_cell.angle_gamma   90.00
#
_symmetry.space_group_name_H-M   'P 1'
#
loop_
_entity.id
_entity.type
_entity.pdbx_description
1 polymer ?
#
loop_
_entity_poly.entity_id
_entity_poly.type
_entity_poly.pdbx_seq_one_letter_code
_entity_poly.pdbx_strand_id
1 'polypeptide(L)'
;IKEILETGKPDFPFMLCWANENWSRNWDGKFRSILIEQHYSEDDDINHMHYLCSKVFSDKRYLRIQGKPVFSIYRSKYFPDIKHTIDVWRKLAREEYKMELYLIRVENEPDFGPEYLQAGFDAAMDFQPLLMGEFNKWWKNLPFRIMNWIFKGRYQWFNKHFSYNSYVQYRIGK
;
A
#
# COMPACT_ATOMS: atom_id res chain seq x y z
N ILE A 1 -5.59 11.33 -10.23
CA ILE A 1 -4.66 10.99 -11.33
C ILE A 1 -5.09 11.59 -12.67
N LYS A 2 -6.39 11.64 -12.96
CA LYS A 2 -6.91 12.16 -14.23
C LYS A 2 -6.40 13.57 -14.54
N GLU A 3 -6.50 14.49 -13.61
CA GLU A 3 -6.01 15.87 -13.75
C GLU A 3 -4.49 15.92 -14.02
N ILE A 4 -3.71 15.09 -13.34
CA ILE A 4 -2.25 15.00 -13.54
C ILE A 4 -1.91 14.57 -14.97
N LEU A 5 -2.67 13.62 -15.52
CA LEU A 5 -2.48 13.14 -16.89
C LEU A 5 -2.92 14.19 -17.94
N GLU A 6 -4.05 14.85 -17.72
CA GLU A 6 -4.61 15.84 -18.64
C GLU A 6 -3.80 17.14 -18.68
N THR A 7 -3.36 17.63 -17.53
CA THR A 7 -2.63 18.90 -17.42
C THR A 7 -1.13 18.76 -17.64
N GLY A 8 -0.59 17.56 -17.51
CA GLY A 8 0.86 17.35 -17.51
C GLY A 8 1.58 17.91 -16.28
N LYS A 9 0.83 18.32 -15.25
CA LYS A 9 1.41 18.95 -14.03
C LYS A 9 1.12 18.13 -12.78
N PRO A 10 2.07 18.13 -11.79
CA PRO A 10 3.43 18.68 -11.90
C PRO A 10 4.28 17.92 -12.92
N ASP A 11 5.23 18.58 -13.56
CA ASP A 11 6.22 17.92 -14.44
C ASP A 11 7.30 17.25 -13.59
N PHE A 12 6.94 16.14 -12.99
CA PHE A 12 7.74 15.37 -12.06
C PHE A 12 7.49 13.87 -12.25
N PRO A 13 8.53 13.02 -12.16
CA PRO A 13 8.36 11.57 -12.24
C PRO A 13 7.43 11.05 -11.13
N PHE A 14 6.52 10.15 -11.50
CA PHE A 14 5.59 9.55 -10.54
C PHE A 14 5.35 8.07 -10.80
N MET A 15 4.93 7.36 -9.76
CA MET A 15 4.38 6.02 -9.83
C MET A 15 3.09 5.96 -9.03
N LEU A 16 2.28 4.93 -9.27
CA LEU A 16 1.08 4.69 -8.48
C LEU A 16 1.28 3.57 -7.47
N CYS A 17 0.69 3.77 -6.31
CA CYS A 17 0.46 2.74 -5.32
C CYS A 17 -1.05 2.56 -5.16
N TRP A 18 -1.55 1.37 -5.42
CA TRP A 18 -2.96 1.09 -5.23
C TRP A 18 -3.26 0.79 -3.76
N ALA A 19 -3.95 1.74 -3.11
CA ALA A 19 -4.49 1.55 -1.77
C ALA A 19 -5.80 0.75 -1.87
N ASN A 20 -5.67 -0.55 -2.07
CA ASN A 20 -6.74 -1.50 -2.32
C ASN A 20 -7.46 -1.92 -1.03
N GLU A 21 -7.94 -0.96 -0.27
CA GLU A 21 -8.70 -1.13 0.97
C GLU A 21 -10.05 -0.44 0.86
N ASN A 22 -11.02 -0.89 1.67
CA ASN A 22 -12.26 -0.14 1.85
C ASN A 22 -11.98 1.24 2.41
N TRP A 23 -12.55 2.26 1.82
CA TRP A 23 -12.49 3.61 2.37
C TRP A 23 -13.55 3.76 3.46
N SER A 24 -13.10 4.00 4.68
CA SER A 24 -13.94 4.17 5.85
C SER A 24 -13.68 5.53 6.53
N ARG A 25 -14.66 5.97 7.34
CA ARG A 25 -14.57 7.23 8.09
C ARG A 25 -13.67 7.10 9.32
N ASN A 26 -12.37 6.95 9.10
CA ASN A 26 -11.40 6.78 10.19
C ASN A 26 -11.10 8.08 10.93
N TRP A 27 -11.29 9.24 10.28
CA TRP A 27 -10.94 10.56 10.83
C TRP A 27 -11.88 11.05 11.95
N ASP A 28 -13.08 10.51 12.07
CA ASP A 28 -14.06 10.85 13.11
C ASP A 28 -14.33 9.69 14.10
N GLY A 29 -13.49 8.66 14.06
CA GLY A 29 -13.62 7.47 14.92
C GLY A 29 -14.72 6.49 14.52
N LYS A 30 -15.40 6.72 13.39
CA LYS A 30 -16.45 5.82 12.89
C LYS A 30 -15.90 4.77 11.93
N PHE A 31 -14.94 3.97 12.40
CA PHE A 31 -14.21 2.95 11.61
C PHE A 31 -15.11 1.94 10.88
N ARG A 32 -16.38 1.79 11.28
CA ARG A 32 -17.33 0.85 10.66
C ARG A 32 -18.15 1.46 9.53
N SER A 33 -18.05 2.76 9.29
CA SER A 33 -18.78 3.42 8.21
C SER A 33 -17.93 3.37 6.92
N ILE A 34 -18.19 2.39 6.07
CA ILE A 34 -17.56 2.26 4.76
C ILE A 34 -18.19 3.31 3.83
N LEU A 35 -17.36 4.12 3.19
CA LEU A 35 -17.76 5.12 2.19
C LEU A 35 -17.67 4.56 0.78
N ILE A 36 -16.60 3.80 0.50
CA ILE A 36 -16.36 3.11 -0.77
C ILE A 36 -15.88 1.72 -0.42
N GLU A 37 -16.60 0.72 -0.89
CA GLU A 37 -16.23 -0.68 -0.73
C GLU A 37 -15.33 -1.12 -1.88
N GLN A 38 -14.26 -1.85 -1.57
CA GLN A 38 -13.40 -2.47 -2.56
C GLN A 38 -13.94 -3.87 -2.87
N HIS A 39 -14.25 -4.10 -4.13
CA HIS A 39 -14.61 -5.41 -4.65
C HIS A 39 -13.50 -5.93 -5.56
N TYR A 40 -13.36 -7.24 -5.66
CA TYR A 40 -12.40 -7.91 -6.51
C TYR A 40 -13.13 -8.86 -7.45
N SER A 41 -12.90 -8.72 -8.74
CA SER A 41 -13.37 -9.61 -9.78
C SER A 41 -12.40 -9.60 -10.94
N GLU A 42 -12.41 -10.66 -11.77
CA GLU A 42 -11.55 -10.73 -12.95
C GLU A 42 -11.87 -9.62 -13.95
N ASP A 43 -13.15 -9.26 -14.12
CA ASP A 43 -13.56 -8.16 -14.98
C ASP A 43 -13.01 -6.81 -14.49
N ASP A 44 -13.00 -6.59 -13.17
CA ASP A 44 -12.42 -5.38 -12.58
C ASP A 44 -10.90 -5.37 -12.74
N ASP A 45 -10.23 -6.49 -12.53
CA ASP A 45 -8.79 -6.64 -12.75
C ASP A 45 -8.41 -6.31 -14.19
N ILE A 46 -9.16 -6.80 -15.18
CA ILE A 46 -8.98 -6.53 -16.61
C ILE A 46 -9.20 -5.04 -16.91
N ASN A 47 -10.34 -4.48 -16.49
CA ASN A 47 -10.68 -3.08 -16.73
C ASN A 47 -9.66 -2.12 -16.07
N HIS A 48 -9.24 -2.44 -14.87
CA HIS A 48 -8.22 -1.66 -14.15
C HIS A 48 -6.90 -1.65 -14.92
N MET A 49 -6.44 -2.82 -15.38
CA MET A 49 -5.18 -2.92 -16.13
C MET A 49 -5.27 -2.26 -17.51
N HIS A 50 -6.41 -2.35 -18.20
CA HIS A 50 -6.65 -1.59 -19.44
C HIS A 50 -6.52 -0.08 -19.21
N TYR A 51 -7.11 0.43 -18.15
CA TYR A 51 -6.98 1.86 -17.80
C TYR A 51 -5.53 2.23 -17.50
N LEU A 52 -4.83 1.44 -16.70
CA LEU A 52 -3.43 1.70 -16.35
C LEU A 52 -2.53 1.69 -17.60
N CYS A 53 -2.61 0.66 -18.43
CA CYS A 53 -1.77 0.54 -19.63
C CYS A 53 -2.06 1.62 -20.65
N SER A 54 -3.33 1.92 -20.92
CA SER A 54 -3.71 2.86 -21.99
C SER A 54 -3.56 4.34 -21.58
N LYS A 55 -3.72 4.69 -20.32
CA LYS A 55 -3.77 6.07 -19.85
C LYS A 55 -2.60 6.46 -18.94
N VAL A 56 -2.23 5.58 -18.02
CA VAL A 56 -1.28 5.93 -16.95
C VAL A 56 0.14 5.57 -17.32
N PHE A 57 0.36 4.31 -17.71
CA PHE A 57 1.69 3.82 -18.04
C PHE A 57 2.26 4.39 -19.34
N SER A 58 1.42 4.96 -20.19
CA SER A 58 1.84 5.67 -21.40
C SER A 58 2.39 7.07 -21.14
N ASP A 59 2.17 7.65 -19.94
CA ASP A 59 2.72 8.97 -19.59
C ASP A 59 4.26 8.91 -19.52
N LYS A 60 4.93 9.88 -20.16
CA LYS A 60 6.41 9.95 -20.21
C LYS A 60 7.07 10.15 -18.85
N ARG A 61 6.34 10.69 -17.87
CA ARG A 61 6.81 10.89 -16.49
C ARG A 61 6.63 9.66 -15.61
N TYR A 62 5.91 8.64 -16.12
CA TYR A 62 5.65 7.45 -15.32
C TYR A 62 6.94 6.67 -15.07
N LEU A 63 7.22 6.38 -13.80
CA LEU A 63 8.45 5.69 -13.39
C LEU A 63 8.55 4.30 -14.01
N ARG A 64 9.72 3.99 -14.55
CA ARG A 64 10.04 2.69 -15.16
C ARG A 64 11.34 2.13 -14.60
N ILE A 65 11.37 0.84 -14.40
CA ILE A 65 12.57 0.07 -14.07
C ILE A 65 12.84 -0.89 -15.23
N GLN A 66 13.99 -0.79 -15.86
CA GLN A 66 14.34 -1.58 -17.05
C GLN A 66 13.28 -1.49 -18.18
N GLY A 67 12.72 -0.32 -18.37
CA GLY A 67 11.65 -0.08 -19.36
C GLY A 67 10.23 -0.51 -18.92
N LYS A 68 10.09 -1.22 -17.81
CA LYS A 68 8.83 -1.71 -17.27
C LYS A 68 8.18 -0.66 -16.36
N PRO A 69 6.91 -0.26 -16.56
CA PRO A 69 6.22 0.65 -15.65
C PRO A 69 6.09 0.02 -14.26
N VAL A 70 6.36 0.83 -13.24
CA VAL A 70 6.35 0.41 -11.84
C VAL A 70 4.95 0.59 -11.26
N PHE A 71 4.37 -0.47 -10.72
CA PHE A 71 3.09 -0.41 -10.05
C PHE A 71 3.15 -1.12 -8.70
N SER A 72 2.74 -0.45 -7.63
CA SER A 72 2.76 -1.05 -6.31
C SER A 72 1.36 -1.33 -5.76
N ILE A 73 1.26 -2.40 -4.98
CA ILE A 73 0.03 -2.86 -4.33
C ILE A 73 0.22 -2.78 -2.82
N TYR A 74 -0.72 -2.07 -2.15
CA TYR A 74 -0.61 -1.78 -0.73
C TYR A 74 -0.97 -2.99 0.16
N ARG A 75 -2.04 -3.73 -0.19
CA ARG A 75 -2.55 -4.88 0.59
C ARG A 75 -2.70 -6.12 -0.29
N SER A 76 -1.62 -6.81 -0.56
CA SER A 76 -1.64 -7.99 -1.44
C SER A 76 -2.51 -9.12 -0.88
N LYS A 77 -2.62 -9.28 0.44
CA LYS A 77 -3.42 -10.31 1.10
C LYS A 77 -4.94 -10.07 1.07
N TYR A 78 -5.38 -8.92 0.61
CA TYR A 78 -6.82 -8.66 0.48
C TYR A 78 -7.40 -9.21 -0.82
N PHE A 79 -6.55 -9.58 -1.77
CA PHE A 79 -7.01 -10.26 -2.98
C PHE A 79 -7.44 -11.70 -2.65
N PRO A 80 -8.51 -12.19 -3.25
CA PRO A 80 -8.89 -13.60 -3.15
C PRO A 80 -7.80 -14.54 -3.67
N ASP A 81 -7.18 -14.18 -4.80
CA ASP A 81 -6.02 -14.85 -5.38
C ASP A 81 -5.12 -13.82 -6.08
N ILE A 82 -4.15 -13.28 -5.36
CA ILE A 82 -3.22 -12.28 -5.89
C ILE A 82 -2.36 -12.83 -7.03
N LYS A 83 -2.01 -14.11 -6.99
CA LYS A 83 -1.21 -14.72 -8.04
C LYS A 83 -1.98 -14.76 -9.36
N HIS A 84 -3.24 -15.18 -9.32
CA HIS A 84 -4.12 -15.18 -10.50
C HIS A 84 -4.28 -13.77 -11.06
N THR A 85 -4.58 -12.78 -10.22
CA THR A 85 -4.67 -11.36 -10.64
C THR A 85 -3.40 -10.89 -11.33
N ILE A 86 -2.22 -11.17 -10.76
CA ILE A 86 -0.93 -10.81 -11.37
C ILE A 86 -0.74 -11.50 -12.73
N ASP A 87 -1.08 -12.76 -12.83
CA ASP A 87 -0.96 -13.51 -14.09
C ASP A 87 -1.89 -12.92 -15.19
N VAL A 88 -3.12 -12.54 -14.84
CA VAL A 88 -4.07 -11.83 -15.72
C VAL A 88 -3.48 -10.49 -16.18
N TRP A 89 -2.99 -9.67 -15.26
CA TRP A 89 -2.42 -8.36 -15.55
C TRP A 89 -1.19 -8.44 -16.46
N ARG A 90 -0.27 -9.36 -16.18
CA ARG A 90 0.93 -9.56 -17.00
C ARG A 90 0.59 -10.06 -18.40
N LYS A 91 -0.36 -10.98 -18.50
CA LYS A 91 -0.84 -11.49 -19.79
C LYS A 91 -1.42 -10.36 -20.64
N LEU A 92 -2.37 -9.61 -20.09
CA LEU A 92 -3.03 -8.50 -20.78
C LEU A 92 -2.03 -7.41 -21.20
N ALA A 93 -1.15 -6.97 -20.30
CA ALA A 93 -0.14 -5.96 -20.60
C ALA A 93 0.80 -6.41 -21.74
N ARG A 94 1.21 -7.69 -21.75
CA ARG A 94 2.07 -8.25 -22.78
C ARG A 94 1.36 -8.42 -24.12
N GLU A 95 0.18 -9.01 -24.12
CA GLU A 95 -0.52 -9.39 -25.36
C GLU A 95 -1.09 -8.16 -26.08
N GLU A 96 -1.70 -7.24 -25.34
CA GLU A 96 -2.42 -6.10 -25.94
C GLU A 96 -1.58 -4.83 -26.03
N TYR A 97 -0.73 -4.58 -25.02
CA TYR A 97 0.02 -3.31 -24.93
C TYR A 97 1.52 -3.48 -25.21
N LYS A 98 2.00 -4.72 -25.46
CA LYS A 98 3.42 -5.04 -25.68
C LYS A 98 4.31 -4.50 -24.55
N MET A 99 3.81 -4.60 -23.32
CA MET A 99 4.38 -4.00 -22.13
C MET A 99 4.61 -5.06 -21.06
N GLU A 100 5.80 -5.06 -20.46
CA GLU A 100 6.09 -5.85 -19.26
C GLU A 100 5.91 -4.96 -18.03
N LEU A 101 5.38 -5.53 -16.95
CA LEU A 101 5.14 -4.80 -15.69
C LEU A 101 6.25 -5.03 -14.69
N TYR A 102 6.57 -4.01 -13.89
CA TYR A 102 7.38 -4.14 -12.67
C TYR A 102 6.47 -3.96 -11.45
N LEU A 103 6.11 -5.06 -10.81
CA LEU A 103 5.14 -5.09 -9.72
C LEU A 103 5.84 -5.12 -8.37
N ILE A 104 5.44 -4.22 -7.48
CA ILE A 104 5.99 -4.10 -6.13
C ILE A 104 4.91 -4.40 -5.10
N ARG A 105 5.20 -5.31 -4.16
CA ARG A 105 4.42 -5.48 -2.96
C ARG A 105 4.86 -4.46 -1.91
N VAL A 106 3.92 -3.72 -1.32
CA VAL A 106 4.21 -2.93 -0.13
C VAL A 106 4.21 -3.85 1.08
N GLU A 107 5.32 -3.86 1.82
CA GLU A 107 5.43 -4.62 3.07
C GLU A 107 4.80 -3.85 4.22
N ASN A 108 3.66 -4.32 4.65
CA ASN A 108 2.94 -3.85 5.83
C ASN A 108 2.31 -5.05 6.54
N GLU A 109 1.96 -4.93 7.81
CA GLU A 109 1.33 -6.04 8.52
C GLU A 109 -0.03 -6.43 7.86
N PRO A 110 -0.24 -7.72 7.58
CA PRO A 110 0.60 -8.90 7.82
C PRO A 110 1.50 -9.30 6.64
N ASP A 111 1.74 -8.43 5.65
CA ASP A 111 2.41 -8.72 4.38
C ASP A 111 3.92 -8.50 4.48
N PHE A 112 4.65 -9.47 5.02
CA PHE A 112 6.12 -9.46 5.08
C PHE A 112 6.72 -10.76 4.55
N GLY A 113 8.01 -10.70 4.16
CA GLY A 113 8.78 -11.87 3.83
C GLY A 113 8.88 -12.17 2.34
N PRO A 114 9.63 -13.22 1.97
CA PRO A 114 10.00 -13.52 0.59
C PRO A 114 8.87 -14.10 -0.26
N GLU A 115 7.70 -14.38 0.30
CA GLU A 115 6.56 -14.98 -0.40
C GLU A 115 6.05 -14.13 -1.57
N TYR A 116 6.42 -12.84 -1.63
CA TYR A 116 6.06 -11.99 -2.75
C TYR A 116 6.59 -12.50 -4.11
N LEU A 117 7.75 -13.16 -4.09
CA LEU A 117 8.30 -13.77 -5.30
C LEU A 117 7.40 -14.90 -5.83
N GLN A 118 6.84 -15.72 -4.94
CA GLN A 118 5.93 -16.81 -5.31
C GLN A 118 4.59 -16.29 -5.83
N ALA A 119 4.15 -15.14 -5.34
CA ALA A 119 2.96 -14.46 -5.82
C ALA A 119 3.16 -13.76 -7.18
N GLY A 120 4.41 -13.64 -7.66
CA GLY A 120 4.73 -13.05 -8.95
C GLY A 120 5.11 -11.57 -8.93
N PHE A 121 5.38 -10.98 -7.76
CA PHE A 121 5.96 -9.63 -7.66
C PHE A 121 7.44 -9.64 -8.01
N ASP A 122 7.93 -8.53 -8.55
CA ASP A 122 9.35 -8.34 -8.88
C ASP A 122 10.16 -7.82 -7.69
N ALA A 123 9.53 -7.09 -6.77
CA ALA A 123 10.15 -6.52 -5.60
C ALA A 123 9.18 -6.36 -4.43
N ALA A 124 9.74 -6.10 -3.25
CA ALA A 124 9.00 -5.65 -2.08
C ALA A 124 9.53 -4.29 -1.61
N MET A 125 8.64 -3.44 -1.11
CA MET A 125 8.95 -2.11 -0.60
C MET A 125 8.52 -2.01 0.85
N ASP A 126 9.46 -1.72 1.75
CA ASP A 126 9.18 -1.53 3.17
C ASP A 126 8.39 -0.24 3.40
N PHE A 127 7.22 -0.36 4.01
CA PHE A 127 6.36 0.78 4.36
C PHE A 127 6.70 1.30 5.75
N GLN A 128 7.36 2.45 5.81
CA GLN A 128 7.76 3.07 7.06
C GLN A 128 6.87 4.26 7.41
N PRO A 129 6.54 4.49 8.67
CA PRO A 129 7.12 3.92 9.92
C PRO A 129 6.24 2.82 10.59
N LEU A 130 5.88 1.76 9.88
CA LEU A 130 4.92 0.75 10.39
C LEU A 130 5.41 -0.10 11.57
N LEU A 131 6.73 -0.32 11.70
CA LEU A 131 7.29 -1.16 12.76
C LEU A 131 7.36 -0.50 14.14
N MET A 132 6.46 0.44 14.42
CA MET A 132 6.34 1.04 15.76
C MET A 132 5.96 0.01 16.85
N GLY A 133 5.35 -1.12 16.46
CA GLY A 133 5.02 -2.21 17.38
C GLY A 133 6.24 -2.83 18.04
N GLU A 134 7.30 -3.07 17.27
CA GLU A 134 8.57 -3.62 17.80
C GLU A 134 9.36 -2.60 18.61
N PHE A 135 9.31 -1.32 18.23
CA PHE A 135 9.94 -0.22 18.98
C PHE A 135 9.29 -0.02 20.34
N ASN A 136 8.01 -0.31 20.44
CA ASN A 136 7.20 -0.04 21.61
C ASN A 136 7.23 -1.23 22.56
N LYS A 137 8.30 -1.38 23.35
CA LYS A 137 8.38 -2.44 24.36
C LYS A 137 7.12 -2.42 25.23
N TRP A 138 6.36 -3.48 25.21
CA TRP A 138 5.05 -3.68 25.82
C TRP A 138 4.92 -3.10 27.25
N TRP A 139 5.92 -3.29 28.09
CA TRP A 139 5.90 -2.83 29.48
C TRP A 139 6.06 -1.32 29.66
N LYS A 140 6.68 -0.60 28.70
CA LYS A 140 6.83 0.86 28.78
C LYS A 140 5.49 1.60 28.64
N ASN A 141 4.50 0.96 28.04
CA ASN A 141 3.16 1.52 27.84
C ASN A 141 2.10 0.88 28.73
N LEU A 142 2.49 0.00 29.66
CA LEU A 142 1.55 -0.67 30.57
C LEU A 142 0.64 0.33 31.32
N PRO A 143 1.14 1.43 31.89
CA PRO A 143 0.29 2.44 32.54
C PRO A 143 -0.75 3.03 31.57
N PHE A 144 -0.33 3.39 30.34
CA PHE A 144 -1.24 3.95 29.33
C PHE A 144 -2.29 2.95 28.85
N ARG A 145 -1.93 1.67 28.76
CA ARG A 145 -2.88 0.61 28.38
C ARG A 145 -3.93 0.40 29.46
N ILE A 146 -3.52 0.37 30.73
CA ILE A 146 -4.43 0.25 31.86
C ILE A 146 -5.36 1.47 31.92
N MET A 147 -4.83 2.67 31.79
CA MET A 147 -5.60 3.91 31.76
C MET A 147 -6.59 3.94 30.58
N ASN A 148 -6.17 3.58 29.37
CA ASN A 148 -7.06 3.48 28.23
C ASN A 148 -8.15 2.42 28.42
N TRP A 149 -7.84 1.31 29.07
CA TRP A 149 -8.83 0.29 29.41
C TRP A 149 -9.85 0.80 30.43
N ILE A 150 -9.41 1.46 31.50
CA ILE A 150 -10.28 2.05 32.54
C ILE A 150 -11.23 3.10 31.94
N PHE A 151 -10.69 3.99 31.12
CA PHE A 151 -11.45 5.08 30.53
C PHE A 151 -12.10 4.73 29.19
N LYS A 152 -12.01 3.46 28.74
CA LYS A 152 -12.60 2.96 27.50
C LYS A 152 -12.30 3.82 26.27
N GLY A 153 -11.07 4.36 26.23
CA GLY A 153 -10.62 5.20 25.10
C GLY A 153 -11.26 6.59 25.01
N ARG A 154 -11.98 7.04 26.03
CA ARG A 154 -12.69 8.34 26.02
C ARG A 154 -11.78 9.56 25.96
N TYR A 155 -10.51 9.43 26.35
CA TYR A 155 -9.58 10.54 26.39
C TYR A 155 -8.38 10.28 25.49
N GLN A 156 -8.21 11.12 24.45
CA GLN A 156 -7.04 11.08 23.56
C GLN A 156 -5.71 11.40 24.28
N TRP A 157 -5.76 11.84 25.52
CA TRP A 157 -4.59 12.16 26.33
C TRP A 157 -3.68 10.95 26.62
N PHE A 158 -4.20 9.75 26.46
CA PHE A 158 -3.47 8.49 26.67
C PHE A 158 -2.94 7.87 25.38
N ASN A 159 -2.81 8.66 24.33
CA ASN A 159 -2.18 8.21 23.10
C ASN A 159 -0.71 7.87 23.35
N LYS A 160 -0.24 6.89 22.61
CA LYS A 160 1.16 6.48 22.66
C LYS A 160 2.05 7.64 22.21
N HIS A 161 2.99 8.05 23.05
CA HIS A 161 4.02 9.01 22.70
C HIS A 161 5.32 8.28 22.40
N PHE A 162 5.97 8.66 21.30
CA PHE A 162 7.26 8.12 20.89
C PHE A 162 8.30 9.24 20.85
N SER A 163 9.47 8.98 21.42
CA SER A 163 10.60 9.86 21.21
C SER A 163 11.18 9.61 19.81
N TYR A 164 11.25 10.65 18.98
CA TYR A 164 11.88 10.58 17.66
C TYR A 164 13.34 10.08 17.75
N ASN A 165 14.12 10.62 18.70
CA ASN A 165 15.50 10.19 18.88
C ASN A 165 15.61 8.70 19.22
N SER A 166 14.74 8.19 20.11
CA SER A 166 14.73 6.77 20.46
C SER A 166 14.34 5.90 19.25
N TYR A 167 13.43 6.38 18.40
CA TYR A 167 13.06 5.69 17.16
C TYR A 167 14.23 5.63 16.18
N VAL A 168 14.91 6.76 15.96
CA VAL A 168 16.09 6.84 15.08
C VAL A 168 17.19 5.89 15.56
N GLN A 169 17.52 5.92 16.86
CA GLN A 169 18.54 5.02 17.42
C GLN A 169 18.18 3.53 17.25
N TYR A 170 16.91 3.19 17.41
CA TYR A 170 16.45 1.82 17.17
C TYR A 170 16.61 1.39 15.70
N ARG A 171 16.36 2.31 14.75
CA ARG A 171 16.49 2.01 13.30
C ARG A 171 17.93 1.96 12.82
N ILE A 172 18.81 2.80 13.35
CA ILE A 172 20.25 2.81 12.99
C ILE A 172 20.98 1.62 13.62
N GLY A 173 20.51 1.11 14.76
CA GLY A 173 21.11 -0.03 15.46
C GLY A 173 20.70 -1.41 14.92
N LYS A 174 19.87 -1.46 13.88
CA LYS A 174 19.50 -2.67 13.14
C LYS A 174 20.25 -2.73 11.81
#